data_28a1ea9284a17c7888b728f6bc5aafa1
#
_entry.id   28a1ea9284a17c7888b728f6bc5aafa1
#
_cell.length_a   1.000
_cell.length_b   1.000
_cell.length_c   1.000
_cell.angle_alpha   90.00
_cell.angle_beta   90.00
_cell.angle_gamma   90.00
#
_symmetry.space_group_name_H-M   'P 1'
#
loop_
_entity.id
_entity.type
_entity.pdbx_description
1 polymer ?
#
loop_
_entity_poly.entity_id
_entity_poly.type
_entity_poly.pdbx_seq_one_letter_code
_entity_poly.pdbx_strand_id
1 'polypeptide(L)'
;MRLLALLLLLSLAQAQRLGVIGDWGADTPGRAQVAALLRHEHAQRPLTALLTVGDNFYPKGAVVETFLRELPPVPLYPAFGNHDAPRLWEQLRRFLLERPYYRLRVGGLEAFFLYSEDGLPAQRAWLEKALQASTAPLKVLLLHRPLYSSGLHGGSPTLRSLLEPLLRRHGVALVLAGHDHHYERLEVQGLLHVVTGGGGAGLYPTRPPVPWSRALAVAHHALFLEVRPEGLLGYALDPGGRLLDRFLIPTRP
;
A
#
# COMPACT_ATOMS: atom_id res chain seq x y z
N MET A 1 -21.56 -53.85 -4.91
CA MET A 1 -21.65 -52.52 -4.28
C MET A 1 -20.26 -51.89 -4.31
N ARG A 2 -20.03 -50.95 -5.21
CA ARG A 2 -18.76 -50.20 -5.27
C ARG A 2 -19.01 -48.83 -4.62
N LEU A 3 -18.39 -48.56 -3.45
CA LEU A 3 -18.35 -47.24 -2.82
C LEU A 3 -17.51 -46.33 -3.70
N LEU A 4 -18.11 -45.33 -4.33
CA LEU A 4 -17.44 -44.20 -4.91
C LEU A 4 -17.05 -43.24 -3.76
N ALA A 5 -15.78 -43.23 -3.40
CA ALA A 5 -15.25 -42.21 -2.50
C ALA A 5 -15.14 -40.89 -3.28
N LEU A 6 -16.06 -39.94 -3.01
CA LEU A 6 -16.01 -38.58 -3.53
C LEU A 6 -14.94 -37.82 -2.75
N LEU A 7 -13.73 -37.75 -3.33
CA LEU A 7 -12.67 -36.86 -2.83
C LEU A 7 -13.10 -35.42 -3.13
N LEU A 8 -13.67 -34.74 -2.15
CA LEU A 8 -13.80 -33.28 -2.14
C LEU A 8 -12.37 -32.69 -2.07
N LEU A 9 -11.83 -32.34 -3.22
CA LEU A 9 -10.70 -31.43 -3.30
C LEU A 9 -11.17 -30.04 -2.87
N LEU A 10 -11.15 -29.76 -1.57
CA LEU A 10 -11.14 -28.40 -1.05
C LEU A 10 -9.84 -27.74 -1.55
N SER A 11 -9.91 -27.03 -2.67
CA SER A 11 -8.87 -26.09 -3.03
C SER A 11 -8.85 -25.03 -1.92
N LEU A 12 -7.95 -25.18 -0.96
CA LEU A 12 -7.59 -24.11 -0.04
C LEU A 12 -7.12 -22.95 -0.92
N ALA A 13 -8.03 -22.00 -1.17
CA ALA A 13 -7.65 -20.76 -1.83
C ALA A 13 -6.50 -20.16 -1.02
N GLN A 14 -5.29 -20.22 -1.58
CA GLN A 14 -4.10 -19.76 -0.90
C GLN A 14 -4.32 -18.30 -0.52
N ALA A 15 -4.22 -17.98 0.76
CA ALA A 15 -4.45 -16.64 1.27
C ALA A 15 -3.58 -15.65 0.49
N GLN A 16 -4.21 -14.67 -0.16
CA GLN A 16 -3.49 -13.64 -0.92
C GLN A 16 -2.69 -12.79 0.07
N ARG A 17 -1.38 -12.78 -0.07
CA ARG A 17 -0.47 -12.02 0.78
C ARG A 17 0.28 -10.98 -0.03
N LEU A 18 0.17 -9.72 0.34
CA LEU A 18 0.76 -8.57 -0.35
C LEU A 18 1.80 -7.91 0.55
N GLY A 19 2.92 -7.50 -0.02
CA GLY A 19 3.84 -6.57 0.64
C GLY A 19 3.54 -5.15 0.19
N VAL A 20 3.65 -4.18 1.09
CA VAL A 20 3.45 -2.75 0.80
C VAL A 20 4.63 -1.96 1.33
N ILE A 21 5.21 -1.12 0.50
CA ILE A 21 6.30 -0.20 0.86
C ILE A 21 6.07 1.18 0.23
N GLY A 22 6.54 2.23 0.88
CA GLY A 22 6.56 3.58 0.33
C GLY A 22 7.91 4.24 0.59
N ASP A 23 8.25 5.26 -0.21
CA ASP A 23 9.46 6.07 0.00
C ASP A 23 10.73 5.20 0.05
N TRP A 24 10.79 4.22 -0.84
CA TRP A 24 11.75 3.10 -0.74
C TRP A 24 12.97 3.22 -1.67
N GLY A 25 12.88 3.99 -2.74
CA GLY A 25 13.88 3.98 -3.82
C GLY A 25 15.08 4.92 -3.59
N ALA A 26 15.47 5.18 -2.35
CA ALA A 26 16.68 5.93 -2.02
C ALA A 26 17.89 4.97 -1.87
N ASP A 27 19.09 5.44 -2.25
CA ASP A 27 20.32 4.67 -2.07
C ASP A 27 20.81 4.77 -0.61
N THR A 28 20.23 3.93 0.23
CA THR A 28 20.46 3.94 1.69
C THR A 28 20.57 2.52 2.24
N PRO A 29 21.23 2.32 3.39
CA PRO A 29 21.17 1.05 4.11
C PRO A 29 19.74 0.62 4.47
N GLY A 30 18.85 1.58 4.79
CA GLY A 30 17.45 1.31 5.14
C GLY A 30 16.70 0.62 3.99
N ARG A 31 16.89 1.06 2.75
CA ARG A 31 16.33 0.39 1.57
C ARG A 31 16.76 -1.07 1.46
N ALA A 32 18.08 -1.30 1.56
CA ALA A 32 18.62 -2.66 1.46
C ALA A 32 18.09 -3.57 2.57
N GLN A 33 17.95 -3.05 3.79
CA GLN A 33 17.40 -3.78 4.94
C GLN A 33 15.92 -4.13 4.74
N VAL A 34 15.10 -3.20 4.23
CA VAL A 34 13.68 -3.45 3.94
C VAL A 34 13.53 -4.44 2.78
N ALA A 35 14.36 -4.35 1.75
CA ALA A 35 14.37 -5.32 0.66
C ALA A 35 14.75 -6.73 1.17
N ALA A 36 15.70 -6.83 2.11
CA ALA A 36 16.08 -8.10 2.75
C ALA A 36 14.92 -8.67 3.58
N LEU A 37 14.22 -7.84 4.37
CA LEU A 37 13.02 -8.23 5.09
C LEU A 37 11.96 -8.81 4.14
N LEU A 38 11.65 -8.12 3.05
CA LEU A 38 10.66 -8.57 2.07
C LEU A 38 11.04 -9.92 1.45
N ARG A 39 12.33 -10.14 1.13
CA ARG A 39 12.81 -11.44 0.62
C ARG A 39 12.69 -12.53 1.68
N HIS A 40 13.08 -12.24 2.92
CA HIS A 40 12.97 -13.18 4.04
C HIS A 40 11.50 -13.61 4.23
N GLU A 41 10.60 -12.66 4.31
CA GLU A 41 9.16 -12.90 4.47
C GLU A 41 8.54 -13.64 3.28
N HIS A 42 9.00 -13.35 2.05
CA HIS A 42 8.58 -14.08 0.86
C HIS A 42 9.05 -15.53 0.89
N ALA A 43 10.28 -15.79 1.33
CA ALA A 43 10.83 -17.15 1.43
C ALA A 43 10.12 -18.00 2.49
N GLN A 44 9.71 -17.41 3.61
CA GLN A 44 8.95 -18.11 4.65
C GLN A 44 7.52 -18.38 4.22
N ARG A 45 6.87 -17.40 3.61
CA ARG A 45 5.51 -17.48 3.14
C ARG A 45 5.33 -16.57 1.90
N PRO A 46 5.12 -17.15 0.70
CA PRO A 46 5.16 -16.41 -0.54
C PRO A 46 4.22 -15.19 -0.57
N LEU A 47 4.74 -14.06 -1.06
CA LEU A 47 3.97 -12.90 -1.43
C LEU A 47 3.39 -13.10 -2.83
N THR A 48 2.15 -12.68 -3.02
CA THR A 48 1.47 -12.67 -4.33
C THR A 48 1.94 -11.50 -5.19
N ALA A 49 2.18 -10.34 -4.56
CA ALA A 49 2.63 -9.12 -5.21
C ALA A 49 3.22 -8.14 -4.20
N LEU A 50 3.94 -7.14 -4.72
CA LEU A 50 4.32 -5.93 -4.00
C LEU A 50 3.49 -4.74 -4.52
N LEU A 51 3.03 -3.91 -3.60
CA LEU A 51 2.39 -2.62 -3.87
C LEU A 51 3.29 -1.50 -3.36
N THR A 52 3.36 -0.38 -4.05
CA THR A 52 4.05 0.80 -3.49
C THR A 52 3.11 1.98 -3.33
N VAL A 53 3.43 2.86 -2.39
CA VAL A 53 2.69 4.09 -2.14
C VAL A 53 3.47 5.34 -2.57
N GLY A 54 4.33 5.20 -3.58
CA GLY A 54 5.06 6.30 -4.21
C GLY A 54 6.48 6.50 -3.71
N ASP A 55 7.15 7.46 -4.34
CA ASP A 55 8.57 7.73 -4.21
C ASP A 55 9.41 6.48 -4.43
N ASN A 56 9.21 5.92 -5.63
CA ASN A 56 9.83 4.65 -6.04
C ASN A 56 11.32 4.82 -6.36
N PHE A 57 11.75 6.03 -6.79
CA PHE A 57 13.15 6.31 -7.11
C PHE A 57 13.54 7.75 -6.77
N TYR A 58 14.48 7.90 -5.84
CA TYR A 58 15.09 9.17 -5.46
C TYR A 58 16.33 9.50 -6.31
N PRO A 59 16.72 10.80 -6.45
CA PRO A 59 15.95 11.97 -5.96
C PRO A 59 14.92 12.48 -6.97
N LYS A 60 14.95 12.04 -8.23
CA LYS A 60 14.15 12.60 -9.34
C LYS A 60 13.53 11.54 -10.24
N GLY A 61 13.18 10.39 -9.71
CA GLY A 61 12.38 9.37 -10.37
C GLY A 61 13.09 8.53 -11.45
N ALA A 62 14.43 8.62 -11.59
CA ALA A 62 15.16 7.80 -12.53
C ALA A 62 15.11 6.33 -12.10
N VAL A 63 14.71 5.43 -13.00
CA VAL A 63 14.62 4.01 -12.69
C VAL A 63 15.98 3.41 -12.38
N VAL A 64 16.09 2.71 -11.25
CA VAL A 64 17.30 2.01 -10.82
C VAL A 64 17.02 0.51 -10.78
N GLU A 65 17.42 -0.20 -11.84
CA GLU A 65 17.12 -1.62 -12.00
C GLU A 65 17.74 -2.51 -10.92
N THR A 66 18.87 -2.10 -10.31
CA THR A 66 19.47 -2.83 -9.20
C THR A 66 18.58 -2.85 -7.98
N PHE A 67 17.85 -1.76 -7.68
CA PHE A 67 16.91 -1.70 -6.57
C PHE A 67 15.72 -2.64 -6.79
N LEU A 68 15.21 -2.71 -8.02
CA LEU A 68 14.14 -3.65 -8.36
C LEU A 68 14.57 -5.11 -8.21
N ARG A 69 15.82 -5.44 -8.57
CA ARG A 69 16.36 -6.80 -8.43
C ARG A 69 16.58 -7.23 -6.98
N GLU A 70 16.66 -6.28 -6.05
CA GLU A 70 16.77 -6.59 -4.62
C GLU A 70 15.42 -6.96 -3.98
N LEU A 71 14.31 -6.67 -4.64
CA LEU A 71 12.98 -7.04 -4.16
C LEU A 71 12.69 -8.54 -4.44
N PRO A 72 11.71 -9.15 -3.74
CA PRO A 72 11.22 -10.48 -4.09
C PRO A 72 10.78 -10.56 -5.57
N PRO A 73 10.97 -11.70 -6.24
CA PRO A 73 10.63 -11.88 -7.66
C PRO A 73 9.12 -12.07 -7.88
N VAL A 74 8.34 -11.08 -7.49
CA VAL A 74 6.88 -11.04 -7.64
C VAL A 74 6.46 -9.78 -8.40
N PRO A 75 5.26 -9.73 -9.01
CA PRO A 75 4.75 -8.51 -9.64
C PRO A 75 4.78 -7.32 -8.68
N LEU A 76 5.22 -6.16 -9.19
CA LEU A 76 5.23 -4.89 -8.47
C LEU A 76 4.25 -3.92 -9.13
N TYR A 77 3.36 -3.33 -8.32
CA TYR A 77 2.32 -2.38 -8.74
C TYR A 77 2.52 -1.05 -8.02
N PRO A 78 3.03 0.01 -8.69
CA PRO A 78 3.40 1.26 -8.05
C PRO A 78 2.26 2.29 -8.01
N ALA A 79 2.09 2.98 -6.88
CA ALA A 79 1.68 4.37 -6.90
C ALA A 79 2.91 5.25 -7.16
N PHE A 80 2.71 6.53 -7.45
CA PHE A 80 3.79 7.47 -7.76
C PHE A 80 3.71 8.68 -6.85
N GLY A 81 4.89 9.16 -6.40
CA GLY A 81 5.01 10.31 -5.53
C GLY A 81 5.71 11.51 -6.18
N ASN A 82 6.01 12.50 -5.37
CA ASN A 82 6.61 13.75 -5.85
C ASN A 82 8.05 13.58 -6.36
N HIS A 83 8.82 12.63 -5.83
CA HIS A 83 10.14 12.31 -6.36
C HIS A 83 10.08 11.55 -7.69
N ASP A 84 8.98 10.86 -7.97
CA ASP A 84 8.76 10.17 -9.25
C ASP A 84 8.33 11.14 -10.37
N ALA A 85 7.67 12.26 -10.02
CA ALA A 85 7.08 13.20 -10.96
C ALA A 85 8.02 13.67 -12.10
N PRO A 86 9.31 14.00 -11.86
CA PRO A 86 10.19 14.47 -12.93
C PRO A 86 10.45 13.44 -14.03
N ARG A 87 10.31 12.14 -13.73
CA ARG A 87 10.50 11.04 -14.69
C ARG A 87 9.34 10.04 -14.69
N LEU A 88 8.15 10.53 -14.41
CA LEU A 88 6.94 9.69 -14.35
C LEU A 88 6.75 8.85 -15.62
N TRP A 89 6.97 9.44 -16.80
CA TRP A 89 6.85 8.75 -18.09
C TRP A 89 7.81 7.56 -18.24
N GLU A 90 9.03 7.64 -17.67
CA GLU A 90 10.00 6.55 -17.66
C GLU A 90 9.50 5.38 -16.81
N GLN A 91 8.98 5.69 -15.61
CA GLN A 91 8.42 4.70 -14.71
C GLN A 91 7.14 4.06 -15.27
N LEU A 92 6.24 4.85 -15.86
CA LEU A 92 5.04 4.31 -16.52
C LEU A 92 5.42 3.29 -17.60
N ARG A 93 6.40 3.60 -18.44
CA ARG A 93 6.93 2.65 -19.44
C ARG A 93 7.54 1.41 -18.81
N ARG A 94 8.34 1.59 -17.75
CA ARG A 94 9.00 0.48 -17.03
C ARG A 94 8.00 -0.49 -16.42
N PHE A 95 6.91 0.02 -15.88
CA PHE A 95 5.85 -0.78 -15.26
C PHE A 95 4.70 -1.12 -16.20
N LEU A 96 4.79 -0.82 -17.50
CA LEU A 96 3.79 -1.08 -18.54
C LEU A 96 2.41 -0.46 -18.21
N LEU A 97 2.44 0.76 -17.67
CA LEU A 97 1.24 1.53 -17.33
C LEU A 97 1.02 2.65 -18.34
N GLU A 98 -0.24 2.85 -18.77
CA GLU A 98 -0.63 3.94 -19.66
C GLU A 98 -0.78 5.28 -18.93
N ARG A 99 -1.09 5.22 -17.62
CA ARG A 99 -1.38 6.38 -16.77
C ARG A 99 -1.06 6.07 -15.30
N PRO A 100 -0.85 7.10 -14.45
CA PRO A 100 -0.40 6.89 -13.06
C PRO A 100 -1.54 6.54 -12.08
N TYR A 101 -2.75 6.31 -12.58
CA TYR A 101 -3.89 5.88 -11.77
C TYR A 101 -4.62 4.72 -12.45
N TYR A 102 -4.89 3.69 -11.70
CA TYR A 102 -5.45 2.43 -12.21
C TYR A 102 -6.04 1.59 -11.08
N ARG A 103 -6.60 0.45 -11.40
CA ARG A 103 -7.08 -0.52 -10.42
C ARG A 103 -6.49 -1.89 -10.68
N LEU A 104 -6.35 -2.66 -9.61
CA LEU A 104 -5.83 -4.01 -9.61
C LEU A 104 -6.71 -4.88 -8.72
N ARG A 105 -7.11 -6.05 -9.21
CA ARG A 105 -7.81 -7.03 -8.39
C ARG A 105 -6.90 -8.20 -8.03
N VAL A 106 -6.82 -8.51 -6.74
CA VAL A 106 -6.07 -9.65 -6.21
C VAL A 106 -7.00 -10.42 -5.28
N GLY A 107 -7.57 -11.50 -5.81
CA GLY A 107 -8.57 -12.28 -5.09
C GLY A 107 -9.79 -11.45 -4.67
N GLY A 108 -10.10 -11.45 -3.38
CA GLY A 108 -11.19 -10.67 -2.79
C GLY A 108 -10.89 -9.18 -2.56
N LEU A 109 -9.66 -8.73 -2.83
CA LEU A 109 -9.25 -7.34 -2.66
C LEU A 109 -9.18 -6.63 -4.01
N GLU A 110 -9.69 -5.40 -4.10
CA GLU A 110 -9.46 -4.49 -5.21
C GLU A 110 -8.74 -3.23 -4.72
N ALA A 111 -7.55 -3.00 -5.28
CA ALA A 111 -6.70 -1.86 -5.00
C ALA A 111 -6.91 -0.79 -6.09
N PHE A 112 -7.12 0.45 -5.65
CA PHE A 112 -7.26 1.63 -6.49
C PHE A 112 -6.06 2.53 -6.25
N PHE A 113 -5.31 2.83 -7.31
CA PHE A 113 -4.11 3.65 -7.26
C PHE A 113 -4.45 5.05 -7.78
N LEU A 114 -4.05 6.09 -7.05
CA LEU A 114 -4.15 7.48 -7.49
C LEU A 114 -2.78 8.15 -7.49
N TYR A 115 -2.64 9.13 -8.35
CA TYR A 115 -1.49 10.02 -8.41
C TYR A 115 -1.83 11.35 -7.71
N SER A 116 -1.32 11.53 -6.51
CA SER A 116 -1.67 12.67 -5.65
C SER A 116 -1.01 13.99 -6.03
N GLU A 117 -0.10 13.99 -7.03
CA GLU A 117 0.69 15.16 -7.37
C GLU A 117 0.03 16.03 -8.43
N ASP A 118 -0.86 15.47 -9.27
CA ASP A 118 -1.54 16.21 -10.33
C ASP A 118 -2.83 15.53 -10.80
N GLY A 119 -3.68 16.29 -11.54
CA GLY A 119 -4.85 15.76 -12.26
C GLY A 119 -5.98 15.21 -11.36
N LEU A 120 -6.05 15.58 -10.10
CA LEU A 120 -6.98 15.05 -9.11
C LEU A 120 -8.47 15.11 -9.50
N PRO A 121 -9.01 16.17 -10.16
CA PRO A 121 -10.42 16.18 -10.53
C PRO A 121 -10.81 15.07 -11.51
N ALA A 122 -9.99 14.82 -12.52
CA ALA A 122 -10.22 13.76 -13.50
C ALA A 122 -10.08 12.37 -12.85
N GLN A 123 -9.10 12.21 -11.97
CA GLN A 123 -8.88 10.98 -11.21
C GLN A 123 -10.03 10.69 -10.24
N ARG A 124 -10.59 11.72 -9.59
CA ARG A 124 -11.77 11.57 -8.74
C ARG A 124 -12.98 11.04 -9.52
N ALA A 125 -13.24 11.61 -10.71
CA ALA A 125 -14.33 11.15 -11.56
C ALA A 125 -14.13 9.71 -12.05
N TRP A 126 -12.90 9.34 -12.38
CA TRP A 126 -12.54 7.97 -12.70
C TRP A 126 -12.71 7.03 -11.50
N LEU A 127 -12.23 7.42 -10.32
CA LEU A 127 -12.32 6.62 -9.09
C LEU A 127 -13.78 6.34 -8.72
N GLU A 128 -14.67 7.34 -8.83
CA GLU A 128 -16.09 7.17 -8.55
C GLU A 128 -16.72 6.09 -9.43
N LYS A 129 -16.47 6.14 -10.74
CA LYS A 129 -16.92 5.11 -11.67
C LYS A 129 -16.31 3.74 -11.37
N ALA A 130 -15.02 3.70 -11.05
CA ALA A 130 -14.32 2.47 -10.75
C ALA A 130 -14.84 1.82 -9.45
N LEU A 131 -15.09 2.61 -8.41
CA LEU A 131 -15.67 2.15 -7.14
C LEU A 131 -17.12 1.68 -7.31
N GLN A 132 -17.93 2.38 -8.12
CA GLN A 132 -19.29 1.96 -8.46
C GLN A 132 -19.32 0.59 -9.14
N ALA A 133 -18.40 0.35 -10.05
CA ALA A 133 -18.31 -0.91 -10.80
C ALA A 133 -17.66 -2.05 -10.00
N SER A 134 -17.08 -1.75 -8.83
CA SER A 134 -16.37 -2.74 -8.02
C SER A 134 -17.32 -3.63 -7.22
N THR A 135 -17.19 -4.93 -7.40
CA THR A 135 -17.87 -5.98 -6.60
C THR A 135 -16.96 -6.61 -5.55
N ALA A 136 -15.75 -6.07 -5.36
CA ALA A 136 -14.81 -6.61 -4.39
C ALA A 136 -15.31 -6.38 -2.96
N PRO A 137 -15.27 -7.38 -2.08
CA PRO A 137 -15.64 -7.23 -0.67
C PRO A 137 -14.66 -6.32 0.10
N LEU A 138 -13.41 -6.26 -0.36
CA LEU A 138 -12.37 -5.40 0.23
C LEU A 138 -11.86 -4.42 -0.82
N LYS A 139 -12.00 -3.12 -0.55
CA LYS A 139 -11.54 -2.03 -1.41
C LYS A 139 -10.47 -1.23 -0.66
N VAL A 140 -9.33 -1.02 -1.29
CA VAL A 140 -8.18 -0.30 -0.71
C VAL A 140 -7.76 0.80 -1.68
N LEU A 141 -7.56 2.02 -1.16
CA LEU A 141 -6.99 3.12 -1.93
C LEU A 141 -5.50 3.24 -1.64
N LEU A 142 -4.69 3.42 -2.68
CA LEU A 142 -3.26 3.73 -2.59
C LEU A 142 -2.96 5.05 -3.27
N LEU A 143 -2.22 5.92 -2.59
CA LEU A 143 -1.73 7.19 -3.12
C LEU A 143 -0.47 7.58 -2.35
N HIS A 144 0.26 8.61 -2.83
CA HIS A 144 1.48 9.00 -2.14
C HIS A 144 1.22 9.91 -0.96
N ARG A 145 0.55 11.08 -1.17
CA ARG A 145 0.31 12.04 -0.08
C ARG A 145 -0.82 11.57 0.84
N PRO A 146 -0.60 11.51 2.16
CA PRO A 146 -1.59 11.03 3.11
C PRO A 146 -2.77 12.02 3.27
N LEU A 147 -3.97 11.48 3.51
CA LEU A 147 -5.12 12.27 3.92
C LEU A 147 -4.94 12.77 5.36
N TYR A 148 -4.38 11.94 6.22
CA TYR A 148 -4.08 12.19 7.63
C TYR A 148 -2.68 11.68 7.95
N SER A 149 -1.91 12.45 8.71
CA SER A 149 -0.57 12.07 9.17
C SER A 149 -0.14 12.95 10.34
N SER A 150 0.62 12.38 11.26
CA SER A 150 1.38 13.09 12.29
C SER A 150 2.80 13.45 11.84
N GLY A 151 3.18 13.13 10.61
CA GLY A 151 4.49 13.43 10.04
C GLY A 151 4.75 14.93 9.83
N LEU A 152 5.96 15.27 9.42
CA LEU A 152 6.35 16.67 9.20
C LEU A 152 5.59 17.34 8.05
N HIS A 153 5.26 16.57 6.99
CA HIS A 153 4.44 17.06 5.88
C HIS A 153 2.97 17.14 6.25
N GLY A 154 2.51 16.24 7.14
CA GLY A 154 1.15 16.18 7.63
C GLY A 154 0.14 15.67 6.59
N GLY A 155 -1.12 15.58 7.03
CA GLY A 155 -2.21 15.16 6.14
C GLY A 155 -2.70 16.29 5.23
N SER A 156 -3.23 15.95 4.06
CA SER A 156 -3.74 16.89 3.05
C SER A 156 -5.23 17.21 3.24
N PRO A 157 -5.61 18.44 3.66
CA PRO A 157 -7.01 18.84 3.71
C PRO A 157 -7.73 18.78 2.36
N THR A 158 -7.02 19.09 1.28
CA THR A 158 -7.55 19.03 -0.09
C THR A 158 -7.92 17.60 -0.48
N LEU A 159 -7.04 16.62 -0.23
CA LEU A 159 -7.33 15.22 -0.51
C LEU A 159 -8.50 14.70 0.36
N ARG A 160 -8.56 15.11 1.62
CA ARG A 160 -9.69 14.77 2.51
C ARG A 160 -11.01 15.23 1.92
N SER A 161 -11.13 16.52 1.64
CA SER A 161 -12.38 17.09 1.10
C SER A 161 -12.79 16.48 -0.24
N LEU A 162 -11.81 16.14 -1.08
CA LEU A 162 -12.04 15.60 -2.41
C LEU A 162 -12.41 14.11 -2.41
N LEU A 163 -11.75 13.30 -1.58
CA LEU A 163 -11.81 11.85 -1.66
C LEU A 163 -12.64 11.21 -0.55
N GLU A 164 -12.54 11.69 0.69
CA GLU A 164 -13.10 10.99 1.84
C GLU A 164 -14.62 10.73 1.75
N PRO A 165 -15.48 11.67 1.29
CA PRO A 165 -16.90 11.41 1.10
C PRO A 165 -17.16 10.27 0.11
N LEU A 166 -16.35 10.19 -0.95
CA LEU A 166 -16.44 9.15 -1.96
C LEU A 166 -16.02 7.79 -1.41
N LEU A 167 -14.88 7.74 -0.70
CA LEU A 167 -14.36 6.51 -0.10
C LEU A 167 -15.36 5.89 0.88
N ARG A 168 -15.97 6.71 1.73
CA ARG A 168 -17.00 6.27 2.69
C ARG A 168 -18.25 5.75 2.00
N ARG A 169 -18.76 6.49 1.00
CA ARG A 169 -19.96 6.11 0.25
C ARG A 169 -19.82 4.73 -0.39
N HIS A 170 -18.64 4.42 -0.93
CA HIS A 170 -18.38 3.16 -1.63
C HIS A 170 -17.73 2.07 -0.77
N GLY A 171 -17.63 2.27 0.54
CA GLY A 171 -17.15 1.27 1.47
C GLY A 171 -15.69 0.90 1.27
N VAL A 172 -14.83 1.88 0.92
CA VAL A 172 -13.38 1.68 0.97
C VAL A 172 -12.98 1.38 2.41
N ALA A 173 -12.22 0.32 2.60
CA ALA A 173 -11.88 -0.20 3.92
C ALA A 173 -10.57 0.40 4.47
N LEU A 174 -9.63 0.72 3.58
CA LEU A 174 -8.29 1.15 3.94
C LEU A 174 -7.75 2.16 2.92
N VAL A 175 -7.06 3.18 3.41
CA VAL A 175 -6.24 4.11 2.64
C VAL A 175 -4.78 3.91 3.02
N LEU A 176 -3.93 3.65 2.03
CA LEU A 176 -2.48 3.50 2.18
C LEU A 176 -1.78 4.69 1.56
N ALA A 177 -0.84 5.29 2.29
CA ALA A 177 -0.06 6.42 1.82
C ALA A 177 1.40 6.35 2.28
N GLY A 178 2.27 7.13 1.64
CA GLY A 178 3.67 7.34 1.98
C GLY A 178 3.94 8.78 2.37
N HIS A 179 4.98 9.38 1.74
CA HIS A 179 5.37 10.78 1.84
C HIS A 179 5.97 11.19 3.18
N ASP A 180 5.37 10.83 4.30
CA ASP A 180 5.95 10.94 5.62
C ASP A 180 6.68 9.64 5.99
N HIS A 181 7.98 9.73 6.28
CA HIS A 181 8.87 8.57 6.42
C HIS A 181 8.76 7.91 7.80
N HIS A 182 7.58 7.37 8.10
CA HIS A 182 7.29 6.63 9.33
C HIS A 182 6.16 5.63 9.09
N TYR A 183 5.87 4.80 10.08
CA TYR A 183 4.65 4.01 10.17
C TYR A 183 3.63 4.75 11.04
N GLU A 184 2.40 4.90 10.56
CA GLU A 184 1.31 5.37 11.38
C GLU A 184 0.00 4.75 10.94
N ARG A 185 -0.78 4.21 11.89
CA ARG A 185 -2.16 3.80 11.65
C ARG A 185 -3.11 4.76 12.34
N LEU A 186 -4.04 5.30 11.55
CA LEU A 186 -5.05 6.25 12.01
C LEU A 186 -6.44 5.69 11.73
N GLU A 187 -7.36 5.94 12.65
CA GLU A 187 -8.77 5.56 12.51
C GLU A 187 -9.64 6.80 12.58
N VAL A 188 -10.25 7.15 11.45
CA VAL A 188 -11.07 8.36 11.33
C VAL A 188 -12.48 7.94 10.97
N GLN A 189 -13.40 8.03 11.94
CA GLN A 189 -14.82 7.72 11.73
C GLN A 189 -15.06 6.37 11.01
N GLY A 190 -14.33 5.33 11.40
CA GLY A 190 -14.45 3.98 10.83
C GLY A 190 -13.77 3.75 9.48
N LEU A 191 -13.04 4.74 8.93
CA LEU A 191 -12.13 4.55 7.80
C LEU A 191 -10.70 4.46 8.34
N LEU A 192 -10.00 3.38 7.97
CA LEU A 192 -8.62 3.16 8.36
C LEU A 192 -7.67 3.82 7.38
N HIS A 193 -6.67 4.52 7.90
CA HIS A 193 -5.57 5.09 7.14
C HIS A 193 -4.26 4.53 7.67
N VAL A 194 -3.34 4.19 6.78
CA VAL A 194 -1.98 3.78 7.14
C VAL A 194 -0.98 4.58 6.33
N VAL A 195 -0.13 5.33 7.02
CA VAL A 195 1.08 5.91 6.46
C VAL A 195 2.18 4.85 6.59
N THR A 196 2.81 4.49 5.47
CA THR A 196 3.84 3.44 5.38
C THR A 196 5.03 3.89 4.52
N GLY A 197 5.57 5.07 4.85
CA GLY A 197 6.68 5.71 4.14
C GLY A 197 8.07 5.34 4.67
N GLY A 198 8.20 4.33 5.52
CA GLY A 198 9.50 3.90 6.05
C GLY A 198 10.23 2.87 5.20
N GLY A 199 9.96 2.78 3.89
CA GLY A 199 10.50 1.75 3.00
C GLY A 199 11.98 1.87 2.66
N GLY A 200 12.64 2.99 3.03
CA GLY A 200 14.08 3.08 2.77
C GLY A 200 14.69 4.47 2.78
N ALA A 201 13.95 5.51 2.42
CA ALA A 201 14.44 6.88 2.50
C ALA A 201 14.70 7.31 3.95
N GLY A 202 15.51 8.35 4.15
CA GLY A 202 15.94 8.80 5.48
C GLY A 202 14.76 9.09 6.40
N LEU A 203 14.77 8.52 7.60
CA LEU A 203 13.76 8.75 8.62
C LEU A 203 13.95 10.13 9.27
N TYR A 204 12.86 10.72 9.74
CA TYR A 204 12.87 11.97 10.50
C TYR A 204 11.78 11.98 11.58
N PRO A 205 11.88 12.84 12.61
CA PRO A 205 10.91 12.89 13.70
C PRO A 205 9.50 13.26 13.20
N THR A 206 8.50 12.80 13.91
CA THR A 206 7.11 13.21 13.71
C THR A 206 6.73 14.39 14.59
N ARG A 207 5.62 15.04 14.30
CA ARG A 207 4.91 15.89 15.24
C ARG A 207 4.23 15.04 16.31
N PRO A 208 3.71 15.64 17.38
CA PRO A 208 2.86 14.91 18.33
C PRO A 208 1.70 14.20 17.59
N PRO A 209 1.35 12.96 17.99
CA PRO A 209 0.31 12.20 17.33
C PRO A 209 -1.02 12.95 17.28
N VAL A 210 -1.67 12.96 16.12
CA VAL A 210 -3.04 13.50 15.99
C VAL A 210 -4.04 12.61 16.72
N PRO A 211 -5.23 13.11 17.09
CA PRO A 211 -6.19 12.36 17.94
C PRO A 211 -6.65 11.02 17.38
N TRP A 212 -6.56 10.84 16.08
CA TRP A 212 -6.95 9.59 15.38
C TRP A 212 -5.85 8.56 15.27
N SER A 213 -4.61 8.90 15.65
CA SER A 213 -3.47 7.99 15.64
C SER A 213 -3.69 6.84 16.65
N ARG A 214 -3.48 5.60 16.19
CA ARG A 214 -3.63 4.36 16.98
C ARG A 214 -2.34 3.60 17.16
N ALA A 215 -1.41 3.77 16.23
CA ALA A 215 -0.04 3.26 16.29
C ALA A 215 0.86 4.20 15.50
N LEU A 216 2.06 4.48 16.03
CA LEU A 216 3.06 5.31 15.39
C LEU A 216 4.46 4.79 15.72
N ALA A 217 5.30 4.64 14.69
CA ALA A 217 6.69 4.24 14.83
C ALA A 217 7.57 4.92 13.78
N VAL A 218 8.60 5.64 14.21
CA VAL A 218 9.63 6.17 13.32
C VAL A 218 10.67 5.08 13.12
N ALA A 219 10.44 4.22 12.11
CA ALA A 219 11.28 3.07 11.80
C ALA A 219 11.21 2.71 10.32
N HIS A 220 12.28 2.17 9.77
CA HIS A 220 12.20 1.45 8.50
C HIS A 220 11.31 0.21 8.67
N HIS A 221 10.47 -0.08 7.67
CA HIS A 221 9.51 -1.17 7.76
C HIS A 221 8.95 -1.56 6.39
N ALA A 222 8.30 -2.73 6.37
CA ALA A 222 7.34 -3.11 5.34
C ALA A 222 6.01 -3.43 6.01
N LEU A 223 4.90 -3.08 5.33
CA LEU A 223 3.55 -3.48 5.71
C LEU A 223 3.17 -4.74 4.92
N PHE A 224 2.53 -5.69 5.56
CA PHE A 224 2.00 -6.89 4.95
C PHE A 224 0.48 -6.91 5.08
N LEU A 225 -0.21 -7.28 3.99
CA LEU A 225 -1.66 -7.43 3.95
C LEU A 225 -2.01 -8.87 3.57
N GLU A 226 -2.91 -9.48 4.30
CA GLU A 226 -3.41 -10.83 4.03
C GLU A 226 -4.93 -10.80 3.88
N VAL A 227 -5.40 -11.21 2.70
CA VAL A 227 -6.83 -11.41 2.46
C VAL A 227 -7.23 -12.74 3.08
N ARG A 228 -8.12 -12.68 4.06
CA ARG A 228 -8.61 -13.81 4.81
C ARG A 228 -10.14 -13.92 4.73
N PRO A 229 -10.73 -15.07 5.04
CA PRO A 229 -12.19 -15.19 5.09
C PRO A 229 -12.86 -14.18 6.01
N GLU A 230 -12.24 -13.91 7.16
CA GLU A 230 -12.73 -12.96 8.17
C GLU A 230 -12.46 -11.47 7.83
N GLY A 231 -11.60 -11.19 6.84
CA GLY A 231 -11.29 -9.80 6.47
C GLY A 231 -9.87 -9.59 5.96
N LEU A 232 -9.39 -8.36 6.07
CA LEU A 232 -8.04 -7.95 5.72
C LEU A 232 -7.18 -7.81 6.97
N LEU A 233 -6.26 -8.75 7.18
CA LEU A 233 -5.24 -8.63 8.22
C LEU A 233 -4.09 -7.78 7.70
N GLY A 234 -3.72 -6.73 8.44
CA GLY A 234 -2.53 -5.92 8.21
C GLY A 234 -1.54 -6.05 9.37
N TYR A 235 -0.23 -6.09 9.07
CA TYR A 235 0.82 -6.00 10.09
C TYR A 235 2.10 -5.39 9.50
N ALA A 236 2.79 -4.58 10.30
CA ALA A 236 4.03 -3.93 9.93
C ALA A 236 5.20 -4.54 10.70
N LEU A 237 6.29 -4.85 9.99
CA LEU A 237 7.53 -5.37 10.58
C LEU A 237 8.70 -4.44 10.27
N ASP A 238 9.57 -4.22 11.27
CA ASP A 238 10.86 -3.59 11.02
C ASP A 238 11.86 -4.59 10.39
N PRO A 239 13.02 -4.14 9.88
CA PRO A 239 14.00 -5.03 9.25
C PRO A 239 14.53 -6.16 10.14
N GLY A 240 14.43 -6.02 11.45
CA GLY A 240 14.76 -7.08 12.43
C GLY A 240 13.65 -8.09 12.65
N GLY A 241 12.50 -7.93 11.97
CA GLY A 241 11.33 -8.81 12.14
C GLY A 241 10.47 -8.48 13.37
N ARG A 242 10.74 -7.35 14.05
CA ARG A 242 9.92 -6.91 15.18
C ARG A 242 8.59 -6.36 14.68
N LEU A 243 7.50 -6.82 15.29
CA LEU A 243 6.16 -6.31 15.02
C LEU A 243 6.01 -4.87 15.52
N LEU A 244 5.70 -3.95 14.62
CA LEU A 244 5.41 -2.54 14.95
C LEU A 244 3.92 -2.33 15.24
N ASP A 245 3.06 -2.97 14.45
CA ASP A 245 1.60 -2.88 14.60
C ASP A 245 0.90 -4.06 13.92
N ARG A 246 -0.34 -4.34 14.35
CA ARG A 246 -1.21 -5.35 13.75
C ARG A 246 -2.66 -4.90 13.85
N PHE A 247 -3.43 -5.09 12.78
CA PHE A 247 -4.85 -4.76 12.72
C PHE A 247 -5.64 -5.75 11.84
N LEU A 248 -6.93 -5.84 12.08
CA LEU A 248 -7.86 -6.59 11.25
C LEU A 248 -9.01 -5.68 10.83
N ILE A 249 -9.30 -5.64 9.53
CA ILE A 249 -10.48 -4.99 8.96
C ILE A 249 -11.44 -6.11 8.58
N PRO A 250 -12.57 -6.28 9.28
CA PRO A 250 -13.51 -7.34 8.96
C PRO A 250 -14.16 -7.13 7.59
N THR A 251 -14.47 -8.21 6.88
CA THR A 251 -15.37 -8.14 5.71
C THR A 251 -16.72 -7.67 6.20
N ARG A 252 -17.28 -6.67 5.51
CA ARG A 252 -18.67 -6.28 5.77
C ARG A 252 -19.60 -7.34 5.21
N PRO A 253 -20.64 -7.73 5.95
CA PRO A 253 -21.65 -8.68 5.47
C PRO A 253 -22.39 -8.18 4.23
#